data_90770a83eb66aa53a001a36fb5d8e58b
#
_entry.id   90770a83eb66aa53a001a36fb5d8e58b
#
_cell.length_a   1.000
_cell.length_b   1.000
_cell.length_c   1.000
_cell.angle_alpha   90.00
_cell.angle_beta   90.00
_cell.angle_gamma   90.00
#
_symmetry.space_group_name_H-M   'P 1'
#
loop_
_entity.id
_entity.type
_entity.pdbx_description
1 polymer ?
#
loop_
_entity_poly.entity_id
_entity_poly.type
_entity_poly.pdbx_seq_one_letter_code
_entity_poly.pdbx_strand_id
1 'polypeptide(L)'
;MVDGLITVNGKQYFIKYDMNTICEMKLDGLDVMALSTGELELDFIQLRSLFYYGLKKIQRDQIKSKEDAGYVMSDYLESEGNIEDLTNVMVNALVRSLGFKEGK
;
A
#
# COMPACT_ATOMS: atom_id res chain seq x y z
N MET A 1 6.35 12.62 12.31
CA MET A 1 6.32 11.92 11.03
C MET A 1 4.91 11.37 10.77
N VAL A 2 4.43 11.50 9.56
CA VAL A 2 3.11 10.98 9.19
C VAL A 2 3.30 9.63 8.53
N ASP A 3 2.70 8.60 9.11
CA ASP A 3 2.81 7.25 8.55
C ASP A 3 1.94 7.12 7.31
N GLY A 4 2.47 6.40 6.35
CA GLY A 4 1.76 6.16 5.10
C GLY A 4 1.87 7.30 4.10
N LEU A 5 2.67 8.32 4.40
CA LEU A 5 2.85 9.43 3.47
C LEU A 5 4.07 9.18 2.60
N ILE A 6 3.87 9.28 1.29
CA ILE A 6 4.99 9.25 0.35
C ILE A 6 4.91 10.47 -0.56
N THR A 7 6.04 10.87 -1.08
CA THR A 7 6.14 11.97 -2.05
C THR A 7 6.67 11.41 -3.36
N VAL A 8 5.98 11.70 -4.45
CA VAL A 8 6.36 11.23 -5.78
C VAL A 8 6.29 12.42 -6.71
N ASN A 9 7.45 12.84 -7.24
CA ASN A 9 7.55 13.97 -8.17
C ASN A 9 6.88 15.22 -7.60
N GLY A 10 7.12 15.49 -6.32
CA GLY A 10 6.58 16.68 -5.67
C GLY A 10 5.14 16.56 -5.22
N LYS A 11 4.49 15.43 -5.49
CA LYS A 11 3.11 15.22 -5.12
C LYS A 11 3.03 14.23 -3.97
N GLN A 12 2.19 14.52 -3.00
CA GLN A 12 2.05 13.68 -1.82
C GLN A 12 0.88 12.72 -1.97
N TYR A 13 1.11 11.48 -1.56
CA TYR A 13 0.08 10.44 -1.53
C TYR A 13 0.03 9.84 -0.14
N PHE A 14 -1.18 9.56 0.33
CA PHE A 14 -1.40 8.93 1.63
C PHE A 14 -1.81 7.49 1.42
N ILE A 15 -1.08 6.59 2.06
CA ILE A 15 -1.39 5.16 2.03
C ILE A 15 -2.15 4.85 3.31
N LYS A 16 -3.41 4.44 3.17
CA LYS A 16 -4.25 4.16 4.33
C LYS A 16 -5.15 2.98 4.02
N TYR A 17 -5.25 2.10 5.00
CA TYR A 17 -6.13 0.95 4.92
C TYR A 17 -7.15 1.05 6.05
N ASP A 18 -8.41 0.75 5.75
CA ASP A 18 -9.42 0.60 6.79
C ASP A 18 -10.02 -0.79 6.66
N MET A 19 -10.92 -1.13 7.58
CA MET A 19 -11.44 -2.49 7.63
C MET A 19 -12.18 -2.86 6.35
N ASN A 20 -12.95 -1.93 5.78
CA ASN A 20 -13.66 -2.22 4.53
C ASN A 20 -12.68 -2.46 3.39
N THR A 21 -11.61 -1.68 3.34
CA THR A 21 -10.57 -1.87 2.34
C THR A 21 -9.89 -3.23 2.50
N ILE A 22 -9.61 -3.61 3.74
CA ILE A 22 -8.98 -4.91 4.02
C ILE A 22 -9.88 -6.05 3.58
N CYS A 23 -11.18 -5.92 3.78
CA CYS A 23 -12.13 -6.93 3.32
C CYS A 23 -12.16 -7.02 1.80
N GLU A 24 -12.11 -5.88 1.12
CA GLU A 24 -12.04 -5.88 -0.34
C GLU A 24 -10.76 -6.53 -0.83
N MET A 25 -9.66 -6.30 -0.13
CA MET A 25 -8.38 -6.92 -0.48
C MET A 25 -8.48 -8.45 -0.39
N LYS A 26 -9.12 -8.95 0.66
CA LYS A 26 -9.29 -10.39 0.83
C LYS A 26 -10.09 -10.98 -0.34
N LEU A 27 -11.13 -10.31 -0.75
CA LEU A 27 -11.94 -10.77 -1.89
C LEU A 27 -11.13 -10.78 -3.19
N ASP A 28 -10.11 -9.95 -3.27
CA ASP A 28 -9.25 -9.87 -4.45
C ASP A 28 -8.00 -10.75 -4.32
N GLY A 29 -7.96 -11.62 -3.32
CA GLY A 29 -6.86 -12.54 -3.15
C GLY A 29 -5.73 -12.05 -2.27
N LEU A 30 -5.87 -10.87 -1.67
CA LEU A 30 -4.85 -10.33 -0.76
C LEU A 30 -5.29 -10.56 0.68
N ASP A 31 -4.86 -11.66 1.24
CA ASP A 31 -5.21 -12.02 2.61
C ASP A 31 -4.16 -11.46 3.55
N VAL A 32 -4.53 -10.42 4.29
CA VAL A 32 -3.61 -9.73 5.18
C VAL A 32 -3.08 -10.66 6.25
N MET A 33 -3.92 -11.55 6.76
CA MET A 33 -3.47 -12.47 7.80
C MET A 33 -2.45 -13.46 7.25
N ALA A 34 -2.63 -13.91 6.01
CA ALA A 34 -1.65 -14.79 5.39
C ALA A 34 -0.33 -14.07 5.14
N LEU A 35 -0.38 -12.76 4.87
CA LEU A 35 0.84 -11.97 4.75
C LEU A 35 1.61 -11.94 6.06
N SER A 36 0.91 -11.77 7.18
CA SER A 36 1.56 -11.64 8.48
C SER A 36 2.16 -12.95 8.94
N THR A 37 1.65 -14.08 8.47
CA THR A 37 2.18 -15.39 8.85
C THR A 37 3.19 -15.94 7.86
N GLY A 38 3.41 -15.24 6.75
CA GLY A 38 4.33 -15.69 5.72
C GLY A 38 3.74 -16.70 4.74
N GLU A 39 2.45 -16.98 4.86
CA GLU A 39 1.78 -17.93 3.97
C GLU A 39 1.54 -17.34 2.59
N LEU A 40 1.51 -16.03 2.48
CA LEU A 40 1.35 -15.34 1.21
C LEU A 40 2.56 -14.47 0.96
N GLU A 41 3.23 -14.69 -0.16
CA GLU A 41 4.35 -13.87 -0.57
C GLU A 41 3.87 -12.85 -1.59
N LEU A 42 4.41 -11.65 -1.50
CA LEU A 42 4.01 -10.58 -2.41
C LEU A 42 4.89 -10.60 -3.65
N ASP A 43 4.28 -10.85 -4.79
CA ASP A 43 4.93 -10.58 -6.06
C ASP A 43 4.57 -9.16 -6.51
N PHE A 44 5.06 -8.75 -7.68
CA PHE A 44 4.84 -7.37 -8.13
C PHE A 44 3.36 -7.10 -8.44
N ILE A 45 2.63 -8.10 -8.90
CA ILE A 45 1.20 -7.93 -9.15
C ILE A 45 0.48 -7.67 -7.83
N GLN A 46 0.82 -8.41 -6.80
CA GLN A 46 0.20 -8.24 -5.50
C GLN A 46 0.65 -6.95 -4.83
N LEU A 47 1.91 -6.54 -5.01
CA LEU A 47 2.38 -5.26 -4.49
C LEU A 47 1.63 -4.11 -5.12
N ARG A 48 1.39 -4.18 -6.43
CA ARG A 48 0.60 -3.14 -7.10
C ARG A 48 -0.82 -3.10 -6.56
N SER A 49 -1.41 -4.27 -6.34
CA SER A 49 -2.76 -4.33 -5.76
C SER A 49 -2.78 -3.76 -4.35
N LEU A 50 -1.79 -4.11 -3.54
CA LEU A 50 -1.68 -3.58 -2.18
C LEU A 50 -1.57 -2.06 -2.20
N PHE A 51 -0.75 -1.54 -3.10
CA PHE A 51 -0.57 -0.09 -3.23
C PHE A 51 -1.87 0.58 -3.68
N TYR A 52 -2.55 -0.02 -4.66
CA TYR A 52 -3.82 0.49 -5.14
C TYR A 52 -4.84 0.62 -4.01
N TYR A 53 -5.00 -0.43 -3.21
CA TYR A 53 -5.96 -0.40 -2.11
C TYR A 53 -5.56 0.62 -1.05
N GLY A 54 -4.27 0.82 -0.86
CA GLY A 54 -3.80 1.81 0.10
C GLY A 54 -4.04 3.24 -0.35
N LEU A 55 -4.10 3.48 -1.65
CA LEU A 55 -4.27 4.82 -2.21
C LEU A 55 -5.71 5.17 -2.53
N LYS A 56 -6.53 4.19 -2.86
CA LYS A 56 -7.80 4.46 -3.55
C LYS A 56 -8.78 5.26 -2.72
N LYS A 57 -8.72 5.17 -1.40
CA LYS A 57 -9.73 5.81 -0.59
C LYS A 57 -9.51 7.32 -0.50
N ILE A 58 -8.28 7.74 -0.26
CA ILE A 58 -7.98 9.16 -0.10
C ILE A 58 -7.80 9.82 -1.46
N GLN A 59 -7.12 9.15 -2.37
CA GLN A 59 -6.83 9.70 -3.70
C GLN A 59 -7.79 9.15 -4.77
N ARG A 60 -9.04 8.93 -4.43
CA ARG A 60 -9.97 8.26 -5.33
C ARG A 60 -10.20 8.99 -6.65
N ASP A 61 -10.01 10.30 -6.67
CA ASP A 61 -10.16 11.06 -7.91
C ASP A 61 -9.02 10.84 -8.87
N GLN A 62 -7.88 10.40 -8.36
CA GLN A 62 -6.65 10.22 -9.15
C GLN A 62 -6.32 8.75 -9.38
N ILE A 63 -6.66 7.90 -8.41
CA ILE A 63 -6.32 6.48 -8.46
C ILE A 63 -7.62 5.70 -8.64
N LYS A 64 -7.92 5.38 -9.90
CA LYS A 64 -9.19 4.73 -10.24
C LYS A 64 -9.02 3.28 -10.63
N SER A 65 -7.78 2.83 -10.81
CA SER A 65 -7.49 1.46 -11.22
C SER A 65 -6.14 1.05 -10.68
N LYS A 66 -5.90 -0.26 -10.72
CA LYS A 66 -4.59 -0.78 -10.32
C LYS A 66 -3.49 -0.25 -11.24
N GLU A 67 -3.82 0.02 -12.49
CA GLU A 67 -2.85 0.58 -13.42
C GLU A 67 -2.44 1.98 -13.02
N ASP A 68 -3.39 2.78 -12.54
CA ASP A 68 -3.05 4.12 -12.03
C ASP A 68 -2.05 4.02 -10.88
N ALA A 69 -2.28 3.09 -9.97
CA ALA A 69 -1.34 2.86 -8.87
C ALA A 69 0.01 2.41 -9.39
N GLY A 70 0.01 1.57 -10.43
CA GLY A 70 1.26 1.12 -11.03
C GLY A 70 2.10 2.25 -11.59
N TYR A 71 1.47 3.24 -12.20
CA TYR A 71 2.19 4.40 -12.71
C TYR A 71 2.84 5.17 -11.57
N VAL A 72 2.12 5.35 -10.47
CA VAL A 72 2.69 6.04 -9.31
C VAL A 72 3.86 5.25 -8.74
N MET A 73 3.74 3.92 -8.66
CA MET A 73 4.84 3.08 -8.21
C MET A 73 6.08 3.26 -9.09
N SER A 74 5.89 3.25 -10.39
CA SER A 74 7.01 3.42 -11.31
C SER A 74 7.70 4.76 -11.10
N ASP A 75 6.91 5.82 -10.96
CA ASP A 75 7.47 7.16 -10.72
C ASP A 75 8.24 7.20 -9.41
N TYR A 76 7.71 6.56 -8.37
CA TYR A 76 8.38 6.51 -7.08
C TYR A 76 9.73 5.79 -7.20
N LEU A 77 9.75 4.65 -7.87
CA LEU A 77 10.95 3.85 -8.01
C LEU A 77 12.02 4.55 -8.84
N GLU A 78 11.59 5.38 -9.78
CA GLU A 78 12.53 6.09 -10.66
C GLU A 78 13.10 7.33 -10.01
N SER A 79 12.41 7.92 -9.03
CA SER A 79 12.80 9.24 -8.54
C SER A 79 13.01 9.33 -7.04
N GLU A 80 12.29 8.56 -6.22
CA GLU A 80 12.27 8.82 -4.79
C GLU A 80 12.86 7.71 -3.94
N GLY A 81 12.66 6.46 -4.30
CA GLY A 81 13.10 5.39 -3.44
C GLY A 81 13.18 4.06 -4.15
N ASN A 82 13.11 2.99 -3.37
CA ASN A 82 13.21 1.64 -3.91
C ASN A 82 12.01 0.83 -3.46
N ILE A 83 11.90 -0.38 -4.02
CA ILE A 83 10.73 -1.22 -3.76
C ILE A 83 10.67 -1.66 -2.29
N GLU A 84 11.81 -1.83 -1.66
CA GLU A 84 11.84 -2.23 -0.26
C GLU A 84 11.27 -1.13 0.63
N ASP A 85 11.67 0.11 0.39
CA ASP A 85 11.15 1.24 1.16
C ASP A 85 9.65 1.40 0.98
N LEU A 86 9.19 1.28 -0.27
CA LEU A 86 7.76 1.40 -0.55
C LEU A 86 6.97 0.29 0.13
N THR A 87 7.49 -0.93 0.07
CA THR A 87 6.84 -2.07 0.71
C THR A 87 6.74 -1.85 2.22
N ASN A 88 7.81 -1.33 2.82
CA ASN A 88 7.81 -1.05 4.26
C ASN A 88 6.76 -0.02 4.64
N VAL A 89 6.59 1.02 3.82
CA VAL A 89 5.57 2.04 4.08
C VAL A 89 4.18 1.41 4.05
N MET A 90 3.93 0.55 3.05
CA MET A 90 2.64 -0.12 2.94
C MET A 90 2.37 -1.05 4.11
N VAL A 91 3.36 -1.84 4.48
CA VAL A 91 3.21 -2.79 5.60
C VAL A 91 2.96 -2.04 6.90
N ASN A 92 3.71 -0.96 7.14
CA ASN A 92 3.52 -0.18 8.36
C ASN A 92 2.13 0.44 8.42
N ALA A 93 1.64 0.96 7.30
CA ALA A 93 0.28 1.52 7.25
C ALA A 93 -0.76 0.44 7.55
N LEU A 94 -0.53 -0.76 7.02
CA LEU A 94 -1.44 -1.87 7.24
C LEU A 94 -1.47 -2.30 8.70
N VAL A 95 -0.29 -2.43 9.31
CA VAL A 95 -0.17 -2.81 10.71
C VAL A 95 -0.92 -1.82 11.60
N ARG A 96 -0.77 -0.53 11.33
CA ARG A 96 -1.49 0.49 12.09
C ARG A 96 -2.99 0.39 11.92
N SER A 97 -3.43 0.08 10.70
CA SER A 97 -4.87 -0.04 10.42
C SER A 97 -5.50 -1.17 11.21
N LEU A 98 -4.72 -2.19 11.53
CA LEU A 98 -5.20 -3.34 12.31
C LEU A 98 -5.06 -3.12 13.82
N GLY A 99 -4.53 -1.98 14.24
CA GLY A 99 -4.40 -1.67 15.65
C GLY A 99 -3.14 -2.20 16.31
N PHE A 100 -2.24 -2.80 15.54
CA PHE A 100 -0.98 -3.26 16.10
C PHE A 100 -0.04 -2.09 16.33
N LYS A 101 0.79 -2.19 17.35
CA LYS A 101 1.75 -1.15 17.66
C LYS A 101 3.11 -1.54 17.12
N GLU A 102 3.76 -0.56 16.50
CA GLU A 102 5.09 -0.76 15.97
C GLU A 102 6.13 -0.66 17.06
N GLY A 103 7.28 -1.22 16.79
CA GLY A 103 8.44 -1.00 17.62
C GLY A 103 8.46 -1.77 18.91
N LYS A 104 7.71 -2.80 18.96
CA LYS A 104 7.65 -3.61 20.17
C LYS A 104 8.18 -5.00 19.99
#